data_4581a83d8a0ac7f09993b6804fc56af8
#
_entry.id   4581a83d8a0ac7f09993b6804fc56af8
#
_cell.length_a   1.000
_cell.length_b   1.000
_cell.length_c   1.000
_cell.angle_alpha   90.00
_cell.angle_beta   90.00
_cell.angle_gamma   90.00
#
_symmetry.space_group_name_H-M   'P 1'
#
loop_
_entity.id
_entity.type
_entity.pdbx_description
1 polymer ?
#
loop_
_entity_poly.entity_id
_entity_poly.type
_entity_poly.pdbx_seq_one_letter_code
_entity_poly.pdbx_strand_id
1 'polypeptide(L)'
;MKKVTTILAICVVVMLTGCNDYLDIKPKGEKIPKTVTDYETLLNYESVQKVSDTYPTYLTDDVYLPDVAQGTTTPGLNSVDQSILNLYLFKKDVFGEAQDDGFWFASYNRIYYYNTVIDNIMDAEGPSEQQKHSIRAEALISRALEYLYLVNGYAKHYDVRTADTDPGVPLILDEDISKKDLVRASVKDVYAQIQSDLQAALPNLPAQPKGNAFRASKAAGYGILAKMYLYMGNYAEALKAANAVLEMNNSLLDLKKYAVVKAQSSIGRTNVPQDIDNPENIYIKFAPYVYGLSSKVFGSDELISLFSEDDMRLQIYFTKNFRNIPTDKYVWAPYLRANLAVSSPEIYLIAAECEAREGSIERAIALINKLRDNRIKNNTDIVATDRNDALQKVLEERRRELAMSGMVRYIDLKRLNQESQFAKTVTHVTGEGTFSLEPNSPLYVLPIPAKVMRFNKNSMKQNER
;
A
#
# COMPACT_ATOMS: atom_id res chain seq x y z
N MET A 1 -77.17 12.99 -14.18
CA MET A 1 -76.13 13.54 -13.30
C MET A 1 -75.54 12.52 -12.33
N LYS A 2 -76.28 11.71 -11.58
CA LYS A 2 -75.74 10.71 -10.60
C LYS A 2 -74.81 9.62 -11.22
N LYS A 3 -75.07 9.15 -12.45
CA LYS A 3 -74.23 8.15 -13.11
C LYS A 3 -72.87 8.69 -13.59
N VAL A 4 -72.78 9.97 -13.97
CA VAL A 4 -71.53 10.61 -14.40
C VAL A 4 -70.63 10.87 -13.18
N THR A 5 -71.19 11.23 -12.04
CA THR A 5 -70.48 11.50 -10.80
C THR A 5 -69.87 10.19 -10.23
N THR A 6 -70.55 9.04 -10.37
CA THR A 6 -70.09 7.73 -9.91
C THR A 6 -68.92 7.22 -10.77
N ILE A 7 -68.94 7.46 -12.11
CA ILE A 7 -67.88 7.06 -13.01
C ILE A 7 -66.62 7.93 -12.77
N LEU A 8 -66.80 9.24 -12.48
CA LEU A 8 -65.68 10.13 -12.17
C LEU A 8 -65.00 9.76 -10.84
N ALA A 9 -65.78 9.33 -9.84
CA ALA A 9 -65.24 8.87 -8.54
C ALA A 9 -64.48 7.54 -8.66
N ILE A 10 -64.92 6.63 -9.52
CA ILE A 10 -64.18 5.36 -9.77
C ILE A 10 -62.89 5.63 -10.54
N CYS A 11 -62.86 6.53 -11.52
CA CYS A 11 -61.62 6.90 -12.22
C CYS A 11 -60.59 7.57 -11.30
N VAL A 12 -60.99 8.37 -10.31
CA VAL A 12 -60.06 8.99 -9.35
C VAL A 12 -59.45 7.98 -8.38
N VAL A 13 -60.21 6.95 -7.97
CA VAL A 13 -59.70 5.87 -7.07
C VAL A 13 -58.67 4.96 -7.79
N VAL A 14 -58.84 4.71 -9.09
CA VAL A 14 -57.88 3.93 -9.90
C VAL A 14 -56.58 4.66 -10.15
N MET A 15 -56.58 6.00 -10.12
CA MET A 15 -55.32 6.80 -10.27
C MET A 15 -54.49 6.88 -8.99
N LEU A 16 -54.98 6.40 -7.83
CA LEU A 16 -54.23 6.43 -6.56
C LEU A 16 -53.52 5.10 -6.27
N THR A 17 -53.71 4.06 -7.11
CA THR A 17 -52.85 2.86 -7.07
C THR A 17 -51.63 3.08 -8.00
N GLY A 18 -50.81 4.07 -7.68
CA GLY A 18 -49.54 4.25 -8.32
C GLY A 18 -48.64 3.03 -8.00
N CYS A 19 -48.24 2.33 -9.04
CA CYS A 19 -47.26 1.24 -8.90
C CYS A 19 -45.99 1.80 -8.25
N ASN A 20 -45.75 1.44 -7.01
CA ASN A 20 -44.44 1.70 -6.36
C ASN A 20 -43.28 1.01 -7.10
N ASP A 21 -43.57 0.02 -7.95
CA ASP A 21 -42.57 -0.70 -8.75
C ASP A 21 -41.93 0.14 -9.88
N TYR A 22 -42.52 1.31 -10.25
CA TYR A 22 -41.94 2.17 -11.31
C TYR A 22 -40.76 3.01 -10.81
N LEU A 23 -40.62 3.19 -9.51
CA LEU A 23 -39.47 3.91 -8.92
C LEU A 23 -38.29 2.98 -8.58
N ASP A 24 -38.49 1.69 -8.68
CA ASP A 24 -37.46 0.67 -8.43
C ASP A 24 -36.74 0.28 -9.74
N ILE A 25 -36.43 1.28 -10.57
CA ILE A 25 -35.59 1.07 -11.77
C ILE A 25 -34.17 0.91 -11.28
N LYS A 26 -33.79 -0.32 -11.00
CA LYS A 26 -32.40 -0.70 -10.79
C LYS A 26 -31.63 -0.45 -12.09
N PRO A 27 -30.47 0.23 -12.04
CA PRO A 27 -29.62 0.35 -13.23
C PRO A 27 -29.37 -1.04 -13.80
N LYS A 28 -29.64 -1.21 -15.10
CA LYS A 28 -29.37 -2.49 -15.79
C LYS A 28 -27.87 -2.73 -15.78
N GLY A 29 -27.42 -3.69 -14.97
CA GLY A 29 -26.01 -4.13 -14.93
C GLY A 29 -25.37 -4.21 -13.54
N GLU A 30 -25.96 -3.63 -12.49
CA GLU A 30 -25.43 -3.77 -11.13
C GLU A 30 -26.34 -4.69 -10.29
N LYS A 31 -25.75 -5.79 -9.85
CA LYS A 31 -26.40 -6.72 -8.91
C LYS A 31 -26.25 -6.13 -7.50
N ILE A 32 -27.36 -5.75 -6.86
CA ILE A 32 -27.33 -5.39 -5.45
C ILE A 32 -27.03 -6.66 -4.64
N PRO A 33 -25.95 -6.69 -3.85
CA PRO A 33 -25.62 -7.83 -3.01
C PRO A 33 -26.75 -8.12 -2.01
N LYS A 34 -27.14 -9.38 -1.86
CA LYS A 34 -28.18 -9.83 -0.91
C LYS A 34 -27.74 -11.01 -0.07
N THR A 35 -26.91 -11.85 -0.65
CA THR A 35 -26.45 -13.07 0.00
C THR A 35 -25.01 -12.92 0.50
N VAL A 36 -24.62 -13.73 1.47
CA VAL A 36 -23.24 -13.82 1.94
C VAL A 36 -22.27 -14.07 0.77
N THR A 37 -22.67 -14.88 -0.21
CA THR A 37 -21.86 -15.15 -1.42
C THR A 37 -21.68 -13.90 -2.28
N ASP A 38 -22.69 -13.03 -2.38
CA ASP A 38 -22.57 -11.78 -3.14
C ASP A 38 -21.53 -10.87 -2.51
N TYR A 39 -21.56 -10.67 -1.18
CA TYR A 39 -20.59 -9.85 -0.46
C TYR A 39 -19.18 -10.46 -0.50
N GLU A 40 -19.08 -11.79 -0.41
CA GLU A 40 -17.78 -12.46 -0.58
C GLU A 40 -17.21 -12.24 -1.99
N THR A 41 -18.06 -12.20 -3.02
CA THR A 41 -17.67 -11.89 -4.40
C THR A 41 -17.08 -10.49 -4.52
N LEU A 42 -17.62 -9.50 -3.78
CA LEU A 42 -17.03 -8.15 -3.75
C LEU A 42 -15.58 -8.17 -3.25
N LEU A 43 -15.26 -8.97 -2.22
CA LEU A 43 -13.90 -9.09 -1.71
C LEU A 43 -12.95 -9.86 -2.65
N ASN A 44 -13.49 -10.54 -3.66
CA ASN A 44 -12.74 -11.27 -4.67
C ASN A 44 -12.56 -10.45 -5.96
N TYR A 45 -13.12 -9.26 -6.10
CA TYR A 45 -12.92 -8.42 -7.28
C TYR A 45 -11.45 -8.05 -7.45
N GLU A 46 -10.99 -8.08 -8.69
CA GLU A 46 -9.61 -7.74 -9.02
C GLU A 46 -9.20 -6.35 -8.50
N SER A 47 -10.12 -5.38 -8.55
CA SER A 47 -9.87 -4.02 -8.05
C SER A 47 -9.55 -3.97 -6.57
N VAL A 48 -10.20 -4.84 -5.73
CA VAL A 48 -9.93 -4.88 -4.29
C VAL A 48 -8.71 -5.72 -3.91
N GLN A 49 -8.18 -6.50 -4.84
CA GLN A 49 -6.91 -7.22 -4.68
C GLN A 49 -5.69 -6.32 -4.96
N LYS A 50 -5.93 -5.11 -5.45
CA LYS A 50 -4.91 -4.09 -5.71
C LYS A 50 -4.77 -3.15 -4.52
N VAL A 51 -3.63 -2.55 -4.38
CA VAL A 51 -3.44 -1.36 -3.57
C VAL A 51 -3.13 -0.18 -4.48
N SER A 52 -3.01 0.95 -3.84
CA SER A 52 -2.77 2.21 -4.48
C SER A 52 -1.46 2.28 -5.23
N ASP A 53 -1.38 3.25 -6.09
CA ASP A 53 -0.26 3.47 -6.98
C ASP A 53 1.06 3.65 -6.22
N THR A 54 2.15 3.27 -6.85
CA THR A 54 3.50 3.27 -6.27
C THR A 54 4.28 4.54 -6.60
N TYR A 55 3.67 5.51 -7.27
CA TYR A 55 4.36 6.71 -7.76
C TYR A 55 5.05 7.57 -6.68
N PRO A 56 4.68 7.56 -5.37
CA PRO A 56 5.48 8.26 -4.36
C PRO A 56 6.93 7.77 -4.27
N THR A 57 7.24 6.60 -4.81
CA THR A 57 8.62 6.10 -4.96
C THR A 57 9.52 7.08 -5.72
N TYR A 58 8.98 7.88 -6.64
CA TYR A 58 9.74 8.90 -7.36
C TYR A 58 10.23 10.07 -6.49
N LEU A 59 9.76 10.17 -5.26
CA LEU A 59 10.26 11.11 -4.25
C LEU A 59 11.41 10.53 -3.41
N THR A 60 11.93 9.35 -3.76
CA THR A 60 12.90 8.64 -2.92
C THR A 60 14.30 8.60 -3.55
N ASP A 61 15.26 8.31 -2.71
CA ASP A 61 16.67 8.11 -3.07
C ASP A 61 16.96 6.71 -3.67
N ASP A 62 15.94 5.89 -3.92
CA ASP A 62 16.10 4.58 -4.54
C ASP A 62 16.00 4.64 -6.07
N VAL A 63 15.41 5.70 -6.63
CA VAL A 63 15.08 5.83 -8.04
C VAL A 63 16.10 6.70 -8.78
N TYR A 64 16.49 6.26 -9.98
CA TYR A 64 17.21 7.07 -10.94
C TYR A 64 16.47 7.07 -12.29
N LEU A 65 16.30 8.26 -12.88
CA LEU A 65 15.80 8.47 -14.24
C LEU A 65 16.88 9.14 -15.08
N PRO A 66 17.32 8.55 -16.20
CA PRO A 66 18.25 9.19 -17.11
C PRO A 66 17.60 10.38 -17.85
N ASP A 67 18.38 11.36 -18.26
CA ASP A 67 17.87 12.52 -19.03
C ASP A 67 17.23 12.09 -20.35
N VAL A 68 17.79 11.09 -21.01
CA VAL A 68 17.33 10.58 -22.29
C VAL A 68 17.02 9.08 -22.16
N ALA A 69 15.98 8.66 -22.84
CA ALA A 69 15.58 7.25 -22.88
C ALA A 69 16.74 6.38 -23.39
N GLN A 70 16.96 5.25 -22.71
CA GLN A 70 17.92 4.23 -23.16
C GLN A 70 17.18 3.15 -23.96
N GLY A 71 17.31 3.19 -25.27
CA GLY A 71 16.60 2.30 -26.18
C GLY A 71 15.10 2.63 -26.28
N THR A 72 14.32 1.73 -26.85
CA THR A 72 12.87 1.91 -27.10
C THR A 72 11.99 1.60 -25.87
N THR A 73 12.56 1.09 -24.79
CA THR A 73 11.81 0.48 -23.68
C THR A 73 12.06 1.09 -22.32
N THR A 74 13.14 1.86 -22.16
CA THR A 74 13.47 2.52 -20.88
C THR A 74 13.37 4.03 -21.06
N PRO A 75 12.30 4.66 -20.58
CA PRO A 75 12.10 6.09 -20.74
C PRO A 75 13.13 6.88 -19.95
N GLY A 76 13.49 8.06 -20.48
CA GLY A 76 14.20 9.10 -19.76
C GLY A 76 13.23 10.19 -19.29
N LEU A 77 13.78 11.23 -18.67
CA LEU A 77 13.01 12.39 -18.20
C LEU A 77 12.16 13.04 -19.30
N ASN A 78 12.63 13.01 -20.54
CA ASN A 78 11.95 13.54 -21.72
C ASN A 78 10.74 12.69 -22.21
N SER A 79 10.47 11.55 -21.60
CA SER A 79 9.45 10.59 -22.07
C SER A 79 8.57 10.00 -20.97
N VAL A 80 8.77 10.41 -19.71
CA VAL A 80 7.85 10.05 -18.60
C VAL A 80 6.65 11.01 -18.55
N ASP A 81 5.58 10.55 -17.93
CA ASP A 81 4.41 11.42 -17.69
C ASP A 81 4.80 12.65 -16.86
N GLN A 82 4.16 13.79 -17.15
CA GLN A 82 4.49 15.07 -16.50
C GLN A 82 4.37 14.99 -14.97
N SER A 83 3.41 14.25 -14.43
CA SER A 83 3.27 14.07 -12.98
C SER A 83 4.44 13.30 -12.37
N ILE A 84 4.96 12.29 -13.06
CA ILE A 84 6.17 11.57 -12.67
C ILE A 84 7.39 12.49 -12.68
N LEU A 85 7.54 13.27 -13.75
CA LEU A 85 8.61 14.26 -13.87
C LEU A 85 8.53 15.29 -12.73
N ASN A 86 7.33 15.81 -12.45
CA ASN A 86 7.13 16.79 -11.38
C ASN A 86 7.47 16.21 -9.99
N LEU A 87 7.13 14.95 -9.73
CA LEU A 87 7.53 14.26 -8.49
C LEU A 87 9.04 14.10 -8.41
N TYR A 88 9.67 13.57 -9.47
CA TYR A 88 11.10 13.30 -9.52
C TYR A 88 11.95 14.57 -9.36
N LEU A 89 11.46 15.69 -9.88
CA LEU A 89 12.10 17.01 -9.77
C LEU A 89 11.61 17.82 -8.54
N PHE A 90 10.89 17.19 -7.64
CA PHE A 90 10.35 17.78 -6.40
C PHE A 90 9.59 19.08 -6.64
N LYS A 91 8.78 19.13 -7.71
CA LYS A 91 7.94 20.29 -8.02
C LYS A 91 6.79 20.40 -7.03
N LYS A 92 6.37 21.65 -6.77
CA LYS A 92 5.23 21.93 -5.92
C LYS A 92 3.92 21.38 -6.54
N ASP A 93 3.71 21.64 -7.83
CA ASP A 93 2.55 21.19 -8.57
C ASP A 93 2.85 19.84 -9.21
N VAL A 94 2.19 18.78 -8.72
CA VAL A 94 2.40 17.41 -9.20
C VAL A 94 1.47 17.10 -10.37
N PHE A 95 0.17 17.36 -10.21
CA PHE A 95 -0.86 17.01 -11.17
C PHE A 95 -1.42 18.24 -11.86
N GLY A 96 -1.75 18.14 -13.14
CA GLY A 96 -2.52 19.15 -13.83
C GLY A 96 -3.96 19.24 -13.30
N GLU A 97 -4.63 20.40 -13.47
CA GLU A 97 -5.99 20.64 -12.95
C GLU A 97 -7.05 19.62 -13.43
N ALA A 98 -6.87 19.06 -14.62
CA ALA A 98 -7.77 18.06 -15.21
C ALA A 98 -7.34 16.63 -14.95
N GLN A 99 -6.16 16.42 -14.35
CA GLN A 99 -5.61 15.09 -14.13
C GLN A 99 -6.18 14.51 -12.84
N ASP A 100 -6.75 13.30 -12.95
CA ASP A 100 -7.19 12.53 -11.80
C ASP A 100 -6.00 11.84 -11.12
N ASP A 101 -5.99 11.82 -9.81
CA ASP A 101 -5.02 11.07 -9.01
C ASP A 101 -5.53 9.64 -8.77
N GLY A 102 -4.95 8.68 -9.49
CA GLY A 102 -5.32 7.27 -9.41
C GLY A 102 -5.19 6.69 -8.01
N PHE A 103 -4.19 7.13 -7.23
CA PHE A 103 -4.03 6.70 -5.84
C PHE A 103 -5.25 7.08 -4.99
N TRP A 104 -5.60 8.36 -4.98
CA TRP A 104 -6.72 8.86 -4.20
C TRP A 104 -8.02 8.18 -4.59
N PHE A 105 -8.39 8.27 -5.86
CA PHE A 105 -9.69 7.80 -6.33
C PHE A 105 -9.83 6.27 -6.24
N ALA A 106 -8.79 5.51 -6.57
CA ALA A 106 -8.84 4.06 -6.47
C ALA A 106 -8.93 3.58 -5.01
N SER A 107 -8.24 4.24 -4.07
CA SER A 107 -8.33 3.91 -2.64
C SER A 107 -9.72 4.17 -2.09
N TYR A 108 -10.32 5.33 -2.36
CA TYR A 108 -11.69 5.62 -1.89
C TYR A 108 -12.74 4.74 -2.57
N ASN A 109 -12.54 4.35 -3.83
CA ASN A 109 -13.41 3.38 -4.49
C ASN A 109 -13.37 2.00 -3.80
N ARG A 110 -12.17 1.53 -3.40
CA ARG A 110 -12.05 0.29 -2.63
C ARG A 110 -12.64 0.42 -1.22
N ILE A 111 -12.45 1.54 -0.56
CA ILE A 111 -13.09 1.84 0.74
C ILE A 111 -14.62 1.76 0.61
N TYR A 112 -15.21 2.27 -0.48
CA TYR A 112 -16.63 2.14 -0.75
C TYR A 112 -17.07 0.66 -0.80
N TYR A 113 -16.35 -0.21 -1.53
CA TYR A 113 -16.66 -1.65 -1.53
C TYR A 113 -16.54 -2.29 -0.15
N TYR A 114 -15.53 -1.91 0.63
CA TYR A 114 -15.39 -2.42 1.99
C TYR A 114 -16.50 -1.94 2.91
N ASN A 115 -16.90 -0.67 2.81
CA ASN A 115 -18.03 -0.12 3.56
C ASN A 115 -19.33 -0.87 3.21
N THR A 116 -19.59 -1.10 1.92
CA THR A 116 -20.76 -1.89 1.47
C THR A 116 -20.80 -3.27 2.14
N VAL A 117 -19.66 -3.94 2.26
CA VAL A 117 -19.59 -5.23 2.98
C VAL A 117 -19.79 -5.04 4.48
N ILE A 118 -19.12 -4.07 5.11
CA ILE A 118 -19.15 -3.84 6.56
C ILE A 118 -20.56 -3.51 7.04
N ASP A 119 -21.28 -2.67 6.29
CA ASP A 119 -22.59 -2.16 6.68
C ASP A 119 -23.71 -3.20 6.49
N ASN A 120 -23.63 -4.03 5.45
CA ASN A 120 -24.76 -4.85 5.04
C ASN A 120 -24.60 -6.37 5.25
N ILE A 121 -23.39 -6.88 5.45
CA ILE A 121 -23.15 -8.34 5.51
C ILE A 121 -23.90 -9.02 6.65
N MET A 122 -24.14 -8.33 7.76
CA MET A 122 -24.83 -8.94 8.91
C MET A 122 -26.31 -9.23 8.62
N ASP A 123 -26.94 -8.45 7.75
CA ASP A 123 -28.32 -8.62 7.30
C ASP A 123 -28.45 -9.53 6.07
N ALA A 124 -27.32 -9.98 5.50
CA ALA A 124 -27.30 -10.81 4.30
C ALA A 124 -27.94 -12.19 4.52
N GLU A 125 -28.62 -12.68 3.50
CA GLU A 125 -29.09 -14.06 3.44
C GLU A 125 -27.90 -15.02 3.32
N GLY A 126 -27.85 -16.04 4.20
CA GLY A 126 -26.76 -17.00 4.08
C GLY A 126 -26.48 -17.87 5.29
N PRO A 127 -25.44 -18.73 5.18
CA PRO A 127 -25.43 -19.98 5.91
C PRO A 127 -25.09 -19.82 7.40
N SER A 128 -24.33 -18.84 7.85
CA SER A 128 -24.01 -18.75 9.28
C SER A 128 -23.52 -17.34 9.68
N GLU A 129 -23.82 -16.97 10.92
CA GLU A 129 -23.34 -15.74 11.55
C GLU A 129 -21.80 -15.70 11.61
N GLN A 130 -21.17 -16.84 11.92
CA GLN A 130 -19.69 -16.93 11.94
C GLN A 130 -19.07 -16.53 10.61
N GLN A 131 -19.66 -16.93 9.48
CA GLN A 131 -19.15 -16.56 8.16
C GLN A 131 -19.38 -15.08 7.87
N LYS A 132 -20.51 -14.51 8.25
CA LYS A 132 -20.78 -13.08 8.13
C LYS A 132 -19.74 -12.25 8.91
N HIS A 133 -19.51 -12.62 10.17
CA HIS A 133 -18.49 -11.97 11.00
C HIS A 133 -17.08 -12.07 10.38
N SER A 134 -16.73 -13.22 9.81
CA SER A 134 -15.42 -13.39 9.14
C SER A 134 -15.28 -12.51 7.91
N ILE A 135 -16.28 -12.44 7.05
CA ILE A 135 -16.26 -11.59 5.83
C ILE A 135 -16.22 -10.11 6.23
N ARG A 136 -16.99 -9.71 7.25
CA ARG A 136 -16.92 -8.35 7.80
C ARG A 136 -15.53 -8.01 8.31
N ALA A 137 -14.88 -8.92 9.00
CA ALA A 137 -13.53 -8.75 9.53
C ALA A 137 -12.50 -8.57 8.40
N GLU A 138 -12.62 -9.33 7.31
CA GLU A 138 -11.77 -9.15 6.14
C GLU A 138 -11.93 -7.78 5.47
N ALA A 139 -13.17 -7.27 5.39
CA ALA A 139 -13.43 -5.92 4.89
C ALA A 139 -12.84 -4.84 5.79
N LEU A 140 -12.97 -4.99 7.12
CA LEU A 140 -12.39 -4.05 8.10
C LEU A 140 -10.88 -3.92 7.97
N ILE A 141 -10.13 -5.03 7.91
CA ILE A 141 -8.67 -4.94 7.77
C ILE A 141 -8.24 -4.40 6.41
N SER A 142 -9.03 -4.66 5.38
CA SER A 142 -8.77 -4.12 4.04
C SER A 142 -8.98 -2.61 4.01
N ARG A 143 -10.03 -2.10 4.65
CA ARG A 143 -10.27 -0.66 4.83
C ARG A 143 -9.16 0.01 5.66
N ALA A 144 -8.75 -0.63 6.74
CA ALA A 144 -7.64 -0.17 7.57
C ALA A 144 -6.34 -0.01 6.77
N LEU A 145 -6.02 -0.97 5.90
CA LEU A 145 -4.84 -0.91 5.05
C LEU A 145 -4.91 0.25 4.04
N GLU A 146 -6.07 0.51 3.43
CA GLU A 146 -6.25 1.65 2.52
C GLU A 146 -6.04 2.98 3.25
N TYR A 147 -6.63 3.15 4.44
CA TYR A 147 -6.41 4.36 5.24
C TYR A 147 -4.96 4.52 5.68
N LEU A 148 -4.25 3.42 5.97
CA LEU A 148 -2.83 3.47 6.31
C LEU A 148 -1.99 4.01 5.13
N TYR A 149 -2.30 3.60 3.89
CA TYR A 149 -1.63 4.13 2.72
C TYR A 149 -2.04 5.59 2.42
N LEU A 150 -3.34 5.89 2.49
CA LEU A 150 -3.84 7.25 2.25
C LEU A 150 -3.24 8.27 3.21
N VAL A 151 -3.24 8.00 4.51
CA VAL A 151 -2.71 8.96 5.49
C VAL A 151 -1.20 9.15 5.32
N ASN A 152 -0.45 8.11 4.99
CA ASN A 152 0.98 8.22 4.74
C ASN A 152 1.30 8.95 3.43
N GLY A 153 0.41 8.88 2.42
CA GLY A 153 0.57 9.63 1.16
C GLY A 153 0.19 11.10 1.28
N TYR A 154 -0.97 11.39 1.85
CA TYR A 154 -1.62 12.71 1.79
C TYR A 154 -1.59 13.52 3.09
N ALA A 155 -0.86 13.05 4.10
CA ALA A 155 -0.64 13.77 5.34
C ALA A 155 0.83 13.76 5.74
N LYS A 156 1.19 14.58 6.72
CA LYS A 156 2.50 14.46 7.38
C LYS A 156 2.66 13.10 8.02
N HIS A 157 3.89 12.72 8.29
CA HIS A 157 4.14 11.53 9.09
C HIS A 157 3.53 11.68 10.49
N TYR A 158 3.09 10.57 11.10
CA TYR A 158 2.57 10.57 12.46
C TYR A 158 3.63 11.08 13.45
N ASP A 159 3.32 12.15 14.16
CA ASP A 159 4.08 12.66 15.29
C ASP A 159 3.11 12.85 16.45
N VAL A 160 3.32 12.15 17.55
CA VAL A 160 2.43 12.20 18.72
C VAL A 160 2.21 13.63 19.24
N ARG A 161 3.14 14.55 18.98
CA ARG A 161 3.08 15.95 19.41
C ARG A 161 2.14 16.81 18.57
N THR A 162 1.89 16.43 17.32
CA THR A 162 1.14 17.25 16.35
C THR A 162 0.02 16.49 15.62
N ALA A 163 -0.05 15.16 15.76
CA ALA A 163 -1.00 14.31 15.04
C ALA A 163 -2.47 14.66 15.28
N ASP A 164 -2.82 15.28 16.40
CA ASP A 164 -4.18 15.74 16.72
C ASP A 164 -4.58 17.00 15.96
N THR A 165 -3.62 17.79 15.47
CA THR A 165 -3.83 19.02 14.70
C THR A 165 -3.40 18.92 13.24
N ASP A 166 -2.48 18.02 12.92
CA ASP A 166 -2.05 17.79 11.53
C ASP A 166 -3.21 17.21 10.71
N PRO A 167 -3.54 17.82 9.56
CA PRO A 167 -4.64 17.36 8.74
C PRO A 167 -4.30 16.01 8.08
N GLY A 168 -5.12 15.01 8.35
CA GLY A 168 -5.06 13.68 7.76
C GLY A 168 -5.83 13.59 6.44
N VAL A 169 -6.71 12.61 6.31
CA VAL A 169 -7.57 12.38 5.14
C VAL A 169 -9.04 12.27 5.58
N PRO A 170 -10.03 12.47 4.68
CA PRO A 170 -11.42 12.22 5.01
C PRO A 170 -11.67 10.78 5.44
N LEU A 171 -12.37 10.59 6.55
CA LEU A 171 -12.86 9.27 6.98
C LEU A 171 -14.27 9.07 6.42
N ILE A 172 -14.39 8.19 5.43
CA ILE A 172 -15.64 7.74 4.83
C ILE A 172 -15.87 6.32 5.35
N LEU A 173 -16.78 6.17 6.31
CA LEU A 173 -16.97 4.94 7.08
C LEU A 173 -18.25 4.19 6.76
N ASP A 174 -19.04 4.71 5.83
CA ASP A 174 -20.29 4.13 5.34
C ASP A 174 -20.37 4.19 3.81
N GLU A 175 -21.40 3.57 3.25
CA GLU A 175 -21.63 3.51 1.79
C GLU A 175 -22.41 4.72 1.21
N ASP A 176 -22.75 5.72 2.02
CA ASP A 176 -23.53 6.88 1.55
C ASP A 176 -22.65 7.83 0.73
N ILE A 177 -22.74 7.69 -0.59
CA ILE A 177 -22.05 8.57 -1.57
C ILE A 177 -22.69 9.95 -1.73
N SER A 178 -23.85 10.19 -1.12
CA SER A 178 -24.56 11.49 -1.22
C SER A 178 -23.97 12.55 -0.30
N LYS A 179 -23.10 12.18 0.61
CA LYS A 179 -22.44 13.09 1.56
C LYS A 179 -21.65 14.17 0.84
N LYS A 180 -21.94 15.41 1.20
CA LYS A 180 -21.27 16.62 0.70
C LYS A 180 -20.40 17.21 1.81
N ASP A 181 -19.51 18.11 1.41
CA ASP A 181 -18.65 18.85 2.34
C ASP A 181 -17.72 17.94 3.15
N LEU A 182 -16.95 17.10 2.44
CA LEU A 182 -15.96 16.24 3.08
C LEU A 182 -14.94 17.06 3.88
N VAL A 183 -14.70 16.63 5.10
CA VAL A 183 -13.72 17.23 6.01
C VAL A 183 -12.59 16.26 6.24
N ARG A 184 -11.36 16.75 6.32
CA ARG A 184 -10.21 15.94 6.69
C ARG A 184 -10.26 15.67 8.20
N ALA A 185 -10.15 14.41 8.58
CA ALA A 185 -9.86 14.02 9.95
C ALA A 185 -8.42 14.40 10.33
N SER A 186 -8.10 14.48 11.60
CA SER A 186 -6.70 14.60 12.02
C SER A 186 -5.90 13.34 11.70
N VAL A 187 -4.59 13.44 11.60
CA VAL A 187 -3.71 12.26 11.47
C VAL A 187 -3.99 11.28 12.60
N LYS A 188 -4.13 11.76 13.84
CA LYS A 188 -4.45 10.95 15.02
C LYS A 188 -5.76 10.19 14.85
N ASP A 189 -6.82 10.85 14.38
CA ASP A 189 -8.13 10.21 14.21
C ASP A 189 -8.11 9.15 13.12
N VAL A 190 -7.35 9.38 12.02
CA VAL A 190 -7.19 8.37 10.98
C VAL A 190 -6.48 7.13 11.54
N TYR A 191 -5.39 7.28 12.28
CA TYR A 191 -4.71 6.15 12.92
C TYR A 191 -5.56 5.47 13.98
N ALA A 192 -6.38 6.22 14.73
CA ALA A 192 -7.33 5.65 15.68
C ALA A 192 -8.41 4.81 14.97
N GLN A 193 -8.91 5.26 13.80
CA GLN A 193 -9.85 4.49 13.00
C GLN A 193 -9.21 3.21 12.45
N ILE A 194 -7.98 3.28 11.94
CA ILE A 194 -7.22 2.10 11.48
C ILE A 194 -7.12 1.08 12.62
N GLN A 195 -6.71 1.52 13.81
CA GLN A 195 -6.59 0.67 14.99
C GLN A 195 -7.95 0.06 15.39
N SER A 196 -9.02 0.85 15.37
CA SER A 196 -10.37 0.40 15.69
C SER A 196 -10.84 -0.71 14.73
N ASP A 197 -10.65 -0.53 13.42
CA ASP A 197 -11.01 -1.53 12.42
C ASP A 197 -10.24 -2.84 12.64
N LEU A 198 -8.92 -2.76 12.89
CA LEU A 198 -8.08 -3.92 13.13
C LEU A 198 -8.46 -4.67 14.41
N GLN A 199 -8.72 -3.94 15.50
CA GLN A 199 -9.13 -4.54 16.78
C GLN A 199 -10.51 -5.20 16.68
N ALA A 200 -11.46 -4.60 15.97
CA ALA A 200 -12.78 -5.17 15.74
C ALA A 200 -12.73 -6.43 14.85
N ALA A 201 -11.79 -6.48 13.91
CA ALA A 201 -11.63 -7.59 12.99
C ALA A 201 -10.98 -8.83 13.60
N LEU A 202 -9.91 -8.66 14.39
CA LEU A 202 -9.03 -9.74 14.86
C LEU A 202 -9.74 -10.94 15.50
N PRO A 203 -10.79 -10.77 16.35
CA PRO A 203 -11.48 -11.91 16.95
C PRO A 203 -12.16 -12.83 15.92
N ASN A 204 -12.59 -12.26 14.78
CA ASN A 204 -13.40 -12.92 13.78
C ASN A 204 -12.61 -13.33 12.52
N LEU A 205 -11.35 -12.94 12.40
CA LEU A 205 -10.49 -13.37 11.30
C LEU A 205 -10.16 -14.86 11.41
N PRO A 206 -10.15 -15.60 10.29
CA PRO A 206 -9.76 -17.00 10.29
C PRO A 206 -8.29 -17.17 10.62
N ALA A 207 -7.91 -18.31 11.21
CA ALA A 207 -6.51 -18.62 11.50
C ALA A 207 -5.68 -18.75 10.22
N GLN A 208 -6.29 -19.30 9.15
CA GLN A 208 -5.71 -19.40 7.81
C GLN A 208 -6.59 -18.65 6.80
N PRO A 209 -6.01 -18.07 5.74
CA PRO A 209 -6.79 -17.38 4.72
C PRO A 209 -7.75 -18.34 4.01
N LYS A 210 -8.95 -17.88 3.68
CA LYS A 210 -9.92 -18.67 2.93
C LYS A 210 -9.46 -18.83 1.47
N GLY A 211 -9.07 -20.02 1.11
CA GLY A 211 -8.63 -20.38 -0.23
C GLY A 211 -7.16 -19.99 -0.52
N ASN A 212 -6.76 -18.75 -0.34
CA ASN A 212 -5.41 -18.27 -0.62
C ASN A 212 -5.11 -16.93 0.07
N ALA A 213 -3.87 -16.47 -0.04
CA ALA A 213 -3.37 -15.27 0.64
C ALA A 213 -3.93 -13.92 0.10
N PHE A 214 -4.78 -13.90 -0.93
CA PHE A 214 -5.58 -12.70 -1.26
C PHE A 214 -6.70 -12.44 -0.25
N ARG A 215 -7.09 -13.47 0.51
CA ARG A 215 -8.05 -13.37 1.60
C ARG A 215 -7.29 -13.20 2.91
N ALA A 216 -7.88 -12.46 3.80
CA ALA A 216 -7.22 -12.10 5.04
C ALA A 216 -7.31 -13.20 6.12
N SER A 217 -6.31 -13.24 6.98
CA SER A 217 -6.22 -14.12 8.15
C SER A 217 -5.83 -13.32 9.40
N LYS A 218 -5.78 -13.96 10.56
CA LYS A 218 -5.28 -13.34 11.80
C LYS A 218 -3.85 -12.81 11.63
N ALA A 219 -2.99 -13.55 10.94
CA ALA A 219 -1.63 -13.11 10.66
C ALA A 219 -1.61 -11.82 9.82
N ALA A 220 -2.54 -11.66 8.86
CA ALA A 220 -2.70 -10.43 8.10
C ALA A 220 -3.09 -9.24 9.00
N GLY A 221 -4.06 -9.42 9.89
CA GLY A 221 -4.48 -8.38 10.84
C GLY A 221 -3.36 -7.92 11.76
N TYR A 222 -2.63 -8.86 12.36
CA TYR A 222 -1.46 -8.52 13.19
C TYR A 222 -0.32 -7.89 12.35
N GLY A 223 -0.13 -8.32 11.10
CA GLY A 223 0.87 -7.73 10.21
C GLY A 223 0.60 -6.26 9.90
N ILE A 224 -0.66 -5.90 9.65
CA ILE A 224 -1.06 -4.50 9.44
C ILE A 224 -0.91 -3.69 10.74
N LEU A 225 -1.26 -4.27 11.92
CA LEU A 225 -0.99 -3.64 13.22
C LEU A 225 0.50 -3.37 13.45
N ALA A 226 1.36 -4.34 13.12
CA ALA A 226 2.80 -4.18 13.25
C ALA A 226 3.32 -3.01 12.39
N LYS A 227 2.85 -2.90 11.13
CA LYS A 227 3.18 -1.77 10.24
C LYS A 227 2.65 -0.45 10.80
N MET A 228 1.40 -0.40 11.23
CA MET A 228 0.78 0.79 11.79
C MET A 228 1.54 1.30 13.02
N TYR A 229 1.83 0.43 13.98
CA TYR A 229 2.57 0.80 15.19
C TYR A 229 4.02 1.20 14.91
N LEU A 230 4.69 0.52 13.94
CA LEU A 230 6.03 0.94 13.48
C LEU A 230 5.99 2.38 12.95
N TYR A 231 4.99 2.72 12.14
CA TYR A 231 4.82 4.06 11.56
C TYR A 231 4.43 5.10 12.63
N MET A 232 3.81 4.70 13.71
CA MET A 232 3.54 5.58 14.86
C MET A 232 4.74 5.74 15.81
N GLY A 233 5.82 4.98 15.61
CA GLY A 233 6.94 4.94 16.56
C GLY A 233 6.63 4.18 17.86
N ASN A 234 5.55 3.41 17.90
CA ASN A 234 5.20 2.56 19.04
C ASN A 234 5.85 1.18 18.87
N TYR A 235 7.15 1.12 19.15
CA TYR A 235 7.97 -0.05 18.88
C TYR A 235 7.60 -1.26 19.75
N ALA A 236 7.14 -1.04 20.97
CA ALA A 236 6.70 -2.12 21.86
C ALA A 236 5.47 -2.87 21.30
N GLU A 237 4.42 -2.16 20.88
CA GLU A 237 3.23 -2.76 20.29
C GLU A 237 3.51 -3.30 18.88
N ALA A 238 4.38 -2.65 18.11
CA ALA A 238 4.84 -3.14 16.81
C ALA A 238 5.55 -4.51 16.95
N LEU A 239 6.46 -4.65 17.91
CA LEU A 239 7.17 -5.90 18.19
C LEU A 239 6.22 -7.01 18.62
N LYS A 240 5.29 -6.70 19.52
CA LYS A 240 4.28 -7.66 19.98
C LYS A 240 3.43 -8.18 18.81
N ALA A 241 2.96 -7.29 17.95
CA ALA A 241 2.19 -7.66 16.76
C ALA A 241 3.04 -8.46 15.76
N ALA A 242 4.28 -8.05 15.50
CA ALA A 242 5.20 -8.77 14.61
C ALA A 242 5.51 -10.19 15.13
N ASN A 243 5.77 -10.34 16.42
CA ASN A 243 6.00 -11.66 17.02
C ASN A 243 4.76 -12.56 16.88
N ALA A 244 3.55 -12.04 17.08
CA ALA A 244 2.32 -12.80 16.87
C ALA A 244 2.18 -13.29 15.40
N VAL A 245 2.64 -12.51 14.42
CA VAL A 245 2.70 -12.99 13.02
C VAL A 245 3.73 -14.09 12.87
N LEU A 246 4.96 -13.90 13.38
CA LEU A 246 6.06 -14.86 13.21
C LEU A 246 5.79 -16.21 13.90
N GLU A 247 4.95 -16.24 14.93
CA GLU A 247 4.45 -17.48 15.54
C GLU A 247 3.49 -18.23 14.60
N MET A 248 2.70 -17.52 13.77
CA MET A 248 1.74 -18.09 12.82
C MET A 248 2.35 -18.40 11.46
N ASN A 249 3.22 -17.54 10.96
CA ASN A 249 3.94 -17.70 9.69
C ASN A 249 5.31 -17.01 9.76
N ASN A 250 6.35 -17.79 9.75
CA ASN A 250 7.75 -17.36 9.75
C ASN A 250 8.53 -17.85 8.51
N SER A 251 7.83 -18.20 7.45
CA SER A 251 8.41 -18.75 6.23
C SER A 251 9.33 -17.74 5.55
N LEU A 252 10.49 -18.22 5.12
CA LEU A 252 11.43 -17.49 4.27
C LEU A 252 11.80 -18.38 3.08
N LEU A 253 11.70 -17.83 1.86
CA LEU A 253 12.21 -18.49 0.66
C LEU A 253 13.72 -18.44 0.65
N ASP A 254 14.33 -19.58 0.47
CA ASP A 254 15.77 -19.64 0.16
C ASP A 254 15.99 -19.29 -1.32
N LEU A 255 16.22 -17.99 -1.59
CA LEU A 255 16.40 -17.49 -2.95
C LEU A 255 17.61 -18.11 -3.68
N LYS A 256 18.56 -18.69 -2.96
CA LYS A 256 19.75 -19.37 -3.53
C LYS A 256 19.40 -20.64 -4.30
N LYS A 257 18.21 -21.22 -4.04
CA LYS A 257 17.70 -22.42 -4.74
C LYS A 257 17.12 -22.11 -6.12
N TYR A 258 16.92 -20.83 -6.42
CA TYR A 258 16.27 -20.41 -7.65
C TYR A 258 17.27 -19.78 -8.61
N ALA A 259 17.32 -20.31 -9.85
CA ALA A 259 18.17 -19.77 -10.89
C ALA A 259 17.41 -18.71 -11.71
N VAL A 260 18.06 -17.61 -12.00
CA VAL A 260 17.61 -16.69 -13.05
C VAL A 260 17.99 -17.32 -14.38
N VAL A 261 17.04 -18.00 -15.03
CA VAL A 261 17.29 -18.84 -16.24
C VAL A 261 17.64 -18.01 -17.47
N LYS A 262 17.29 -16.72 -17.51
CA LYS A 262 17.72 -15.79 -18.57
C LYS A 262 17.91 -14.42 -17.95
N ALA A 263 19.09 -14.15 -17.45
CA ALA A 263 19.50 -12.83 -16.97
C ALA A 263 19.38 -11.70 -18.03
N GLN A 264 19.14 -12.08 -19.29
CA GLN A 264 19.08 -11.19 -20.44
C GLN A 264 17.65 -10.80 -20.84
N SER A 265 16.63 -11.34 -20.20
CA SER A 265 15.24 -11.02 -20.53
C SER A 265 14.59 -10.38 -19.30
N SER A 266 13.86 -9.30 -19.51
CA SER A 266 13.08 -8.62 -18.46
C SER A 266 12.03 -9.54 -17.79
N ILE A 267 11.76 -10.66 -18.42
CA ILE A 267 10.87 -11.71 -17.94
C ILE A 267 11.67 -13.00 -17.99
N GLY A 268 12.86 -13.01 -17.38
CA GLY A 268 13.58 -14.24 -17.16
C GLY A 268 12.70 -15.18 -16.37
N ARG A 269 12.55 -16.42 -16.84
CA ARG A 269 11.81 -17.43 -16.12
C ARG A 269 12.66 -17.89 -14.96
N THR A 270 12.31 -17.47 -13.76
CA THR A 270 12.72 -18.18 -12.57
C THR A 270 11.60 -19.14 -12.19
N ASN A 271 11.96 -20.19 -11.51
CA ASN A 271 10.99 -21.06 -10.83
C ASN A 271 10.70 -20.59 -9.41
N VAL A 272 10.97 -19.33 -9.10
CA VAL A 272 10.59 -18.72 -7.81
C VAL A 272 9.07 -18.74 -7.68
N PRO A 273 8.53 -19.29 -6.59
CA PRO A 273 7.10 -19.29 -6.35
C PRO A 273 6.53 -17.86 -6.35
N GLN A 274 5.45 -17.66 -7.09
CA GLN A 274 4.81 -16.36 -7.25
C GLN A 274 3.49 -16.33 -6.49
N ASP A 275 3.08 -15.14 -6.08
CA ASP A 275 1.75 -14.85 -5.58
C ASP A 275 1.28 -15.84 -4.49
N ILE A 276 0.27 -16.65 -4.78
CA ILE A 276 -0.33 -17.61 -3.84
C ILE A 276 0.59 -18.80 -3.52
N ASP A 277 1.54 -19.09 -4.39
CA ASP A 277 2.51 -20.19 -4.20
C ASP A 277 3.74 -19.73 -3.40
N ASN A 278 3.89 -18.42 -3.17
CA ASN A 278 4.99 -17.89 -2.35
C ASN A 278 4.62 -17.95 -0.86
N PRO A 279 5.28 -18.80 -0.07
CA PRO A 279 4.96 -18.98 1.35
C PRO A 279 5.28 -17.76 2.22
N GLU A 280 6.03 -16.79 1.70
CA GLU A 280 6.29 -15.52 2.39
C GLU A 280 5.08 -14.58 2.36
N ASN A 281 4.14 -14.81 1.45
CA ASN A 281 2.96 -13.98 1.31
C ASN A 281 1.88 -14.35 2.35
N ILE A 282 1.67 -13.46 3.32
CA ILE A 282 0.67 -13.62 4.39
C ILE A 282 -0.67 -13.02 3.99
N TYR A 283 -0.63 -11.84 3.36
CA TYR A 283 -1.77 -11.17 2.77
C TYR A 283 -1.33 -10.43 1.53
N ILE A 284 -1.97 -10.72 0.39
CA ILE A 284 -1.48 -10.23 -0.91
C ILE A 284 -2.31 -9.04 -1.36
N LYS A 285 -1.63 -7.95 -1.68
CA LYS A 285 -2.12 -6.83 -2.47
C LYS A 285 -1.05 -6.41 -3.47
N PHE A 286 -1.45 -6.18 -4.71
CA PHE A 286 -0.54 -5.75 -5.78
C PHE A 286 -0.75 -4.29 -6.12
N ALA A 287 0.30 -3.61 -6.56
CA ALA A 287 0.13 -2.39 -7.33
C ALA A 287 -0.50 -2.70 -8.69
N PRO A 288 -1.43 -1.87 -9.19
CA PRO A 288 -2.05 -2.05 -10.50
C PRO A 288 -1.04 -2.13 -11.62
N TYR A 289 0.08 -1.45 -11.47
CA TYR A 289 1.18 -1.38 -12.42
C TYR A 289 2.52 -1.60 -11.73
N VAL A 290 2.77 -2.81 -11.26
CA VAL A 290 4.15 -3.24 -10.97
C VAL A 290 5.03 -2.99 -12.20
N TYR A 291 4.45 -3.08 -13.38
CA TYR A 291 5.09 -2.75 -14.66
C TYR A 291 5.34 -1.26 -14.90
N GLY A 292 4.61 -0.37 -14.25
CA GLY A 292 4.85 1.09 -14.36
C GLY A 292 6.22 1.51 -13.85
N LEU A 293 6.68 0.91 -12.75
CA LEU A 293 8.04 1.08 -12.26
C LEU A 293 9.05 0.22 -13.04
N SER A 294 8.72 -1.05 -13.30
CA SER A 294 9.67 -2.04 -13.82
C SER A 294 10.32 -1.70 -15.16
N SER A 295 9.64 -0.97 -16.03
CA SER A 295 10.22 -0.59 -17.33
C SER A 295 10.65 0.87 -17.41
N LYS A 296 10.49 1.64 -16.33
CA LYS A 296 10.61 3.10 -16.35
C LYS A 296 11.64 3.66 -15.38
N VAL A 297 12.21 2.85 -14.51
CA VAL A 297 13.15 3.33 -13.50
C VAL A 297 14.37 2.45 -13.37
N PHE A 298 15.47 3.08 -13.01
CA PHE A 298 16.69 2.42 -12.58
C PHE A 298 16.79 2.51 -11.05
N GLY A 299 17.45 1.53 -10.44
CA GLY A 299 17.94 1.69 -9.08
C GLY A 299 19.03 2.74 -9.04
N SER A 300 18.98 3.63 -8.05
CA SER A 300 20.06 4.58 -7.81
C SER A 300 21.37 3.83 -7.49
N ASP A 301 22.52 4.47 -7.77
CA ASP A 301 23.82 3.88 -7.44
C ASP A 301 23.94 3.59 -5.95
N GLU A 302 23.37 4.44 -5.12
CA GLU A 302 23.33 4.25 -3.68
C GLU A 302 22.56 2.99 -3.27
N LEU A 303 21.35 2.78 -3.81
CA LEU A 303 20.58 1.56 -3.55
C LEU A 303 21.34 0.31 -4.03
N ILE A 304 21.85 0.37 -5.25
CA ILE A 304 22.55 -0.79 -5.86
C ILE A 304 23.82 -1.14 -5.09
N SER A 305 24.53 -0.15 -4.54
CA SER A 305 25.74 -0.38 -3.74
C SER A 305 25.51 -1.17 -2.44
N LEU A 306 24.24 -1.26 -1.97
CA LEU A 306 23.89 -2.04 -0.80
C LEU A 306 23.94 -3.56 -1.07
N PHE A 307 23.85 -4.00 -2.32
CA PHE A 307 23.86 -5.41 -2.69
C PHE A 307 25.27 -5.88 -3.02
N SER A 308 25.67 -6.99 -2.45
CA SER A 308 26.86 -7.72 -2.91
C SER A 308 26.55 -8.53 -4.17
N GLU A 309 27.57 -8.98 -4.88
CA GLU A 309 27.42 -9.87 -6.05
C GLU A 309 26.77 -11.21 -5.67
N ASP A 310 26.96 -11.68 -4.44
CA ASP A 310 26.36 -12.89 -3.89
C ASP A 310 24.89 -12.69 -3.45
N ASP A 311 24.39 -11.47 -3.41
CA ASP A 311 22.99 -11.19 -3.03
C ASP A 311 22.06 -11.52 -4.19
N MET A 312 21.26 -12.58 -4.01
CA MET A 312 20.34 -13.06 -5.03
C MET A 312 19.25 -12.02 -5.39
N ARG A 313 18.96 -11.10 -4.48
CA ARG A 313 17.98 -10.01 -4.70
C ARG A 313 18.43 -9.08 -5.82
N LEU A 314 19.74 -8.82 -5.96
CA LEU A 314 20.24 -8.01 -7.06
C LEU A 314 19.83 -8.59 -8.43
N GLN A 315 19.94 -9.91 -8.59
CA GLN A 315 19.58 -10.58 -9.84
C GLN A 315 18.05 -10.77 -9.99
N ILE A 316 17.33 -10.87 -8.87
CA ILE A 316 15.88 -11.11 -8.87
C ILE A 316 15.11 -9.82 -9.09
N TYR A 317 15.61 -8.69 -8.56
CA TYR A 317 14.91 -7.40 -8.64
C TYR A 317 15.39 -6.52 -9.77
N PHE A 318 16.64 -6.65 -10.20
CA PHE A 318 17.27 -5.73 -11.15
C PHE A 318 17.96 -6.46 -12.31
N THR A 319 18.12 -5.76 -13.43
CA THR A 319 18.88 -6.25 -14.59
C THR A 319 19.63 -5.13 -15.30
N LYS A 320 20.79 -5.44 -15.88
CA LYS A 320 21.50 -4.57 -16.83
C LYS A 320 21.20 -4.93 -18.29
N ASN A 321 20.29 -5.86 -18.53
CA ASN A 321 19.90 -6.24 -19.86
C ASN A 321 18.37 -6.38 -19.93
N PHE A 322 17.73 -5.23 -20.18
CA PHE A 322 16.28 -5.17 -20.21
C PHE A 322 15.76 -5.44 -21.62
N ARG A 323 14.97 -6.51 -21.81
CA ARG A 323 14.45 -6.94 -23.11
C ARG A 323 15.53 -7.10 -24.19
N ASN A 324 16.67 -7.66 -23.84
CA ASN A 324 17.86 -7.82 -24.69
C ASN A 324 18.52 -6.50 -25.13
N ILE A 325 18.23 -5.40 -24.43
CA ILE A 325 18.89 -4.11 -24.62
C ILE A 325 19.80 -3.89 -23.40
N PRO A 326 21.14 -3.87 -23.59
CA PRO A 326 22.06 -3.53 -22.51
C PRO A 326 21.82 -2.11 -21.98
N THR A 327 21.92 -1.95 -20.68
CA THR A 327 21.80 -0.67 -20.00
C THR A 327 23.03 -0.42 -19.12
N ASP A 328 23.41 0.84 -18.95
CA ASP A 328 24.58 1.21 -18.13
C ASP A 328 24.33 0.97 -16.64
N LYS A 329 23.11 1.18 -16.19
CA LYS A 329 22.66 1.01 -14.82
C LYS A 329 21.66 -0.12 -14.67
N TYR A 330 21.39 -0.54 -13.46
CA TYR A 330 20.44 -1.58 -13.12
C TYR A 330 19.00 -1.06 -13.24
N VAL A 331 18.22 -1.64 -14.16
CA VAL A 331 16.78 -1.40 -14.33
C VAL A 331 16.02 -2.21 -13.30
N TRP A 332 15.01 -1.62 -12.68
CA TRP A 332 14.04 -2.34 -11.85
C TRP A 332 13.17 -3.26 -12.73
N ALA A 333 13.37 -4.53 -12.61
CA ALA A 333 12.69 -5.56 -13.40
C ALA A 333 12.47 -6.84 -12.55
N PRO A 334 11.62 -6.77 -11.52
CA PRO A 334 11.51 -7.85 -10.55
C PRO A 334 10.91 -9.11 -11.14
N TYR A 335 11.56 -10.24 -10.90
CA TYR A 335 11.02 -11.57 -11.19
C TYR A 335 10.06 -12.05 -10.10
N LEU A 336 10.22 -11.57 -8.89
CA LEU A 336 9.33 -11.79 -7.78
C LEU A 336 8.42 -10.58 -7.62
N ARG A 337 7.12 -10.80 -7.74
CA ARG A 337 6.15 -9.71 -7.61
C ARG A 337 6.14 -9.19 -6.17
N ALA A 338 6.28 -7.87 -6.00
CA ALA A 338 6.23 -7.24 -4.71
C ALA A 338 4.82 -7.36 -4.11
N ASN A 339 4.75 -7.93 -2.91
CA ASN A 339 3.54 -7.91 -2.10
C ASN A 339 3.52 -6.63 -1.27
N LEU A 340 2.51 -5.80 -1.47
CA LEU A 340 2.40 -4.49 -0.82
C LEU A 340 1.55 -4.52 0.46
N ALA A 341 0.96 -5.66 0.83
CA ALA A 341 0.19 -5.77 2.07
C ALA A 341 1.04 -6.31 3.23
N VAL A 342 1.16 -7.62 3.37
CA VAL A 342 1.90 -8.24 4.49
C VAL A 342 2.71 -9.42 3.96
N SER A 343 4.01 -9.41 4.20
CA SER A 343 4.91 -10.53 3.91
C SER A 343 5.80 -10.84 5.12
N SER A 344 6.20 -12.10 5.27
CA SER A 344 7.05 -12.51 6.39
C SER A 344 8.41 -11.80 6.41
N PRO A 345 9.12 -11.54 5.29
CA PRO A 345 10.37 -10.77 5.33
C PRO A 345 10.19 -9.37 5.92
N GLU A 346 9.12 -8.67 5.57
CA GLU A 346 8.84 -7.36 6.15
C GLU A 346 8.57 -7.45 7.66
N ILE A 347 7.89 -8.52 8.12
CA ILE A 347 7.63 -8.72 9.56
C ILE A 347 8.92 -9.03 10.31
N TYR A 348 9.83 -9.83 9.74
CA TYR A 348 11.16 -10.01 10.32
C TYR A 348 11.90 -8.68 10.52
N LEU A 349 11.81 -7.80 9.54
CA LEU A 349 12.46 -6.49 9.57
C LEU A 349 11.79 -5.52 10.55
N ILE A 350 10.46 -5.56 10.70
CA ILE A 350 9.75 -4.80 11.72
C ILE A 350 10.18 -5.28 13.12
N ALA A 351 10.18 -6.59 13.36
CA ALA A 351 10.63 -7.15 14.64
C ALA A 351 12.09 -6.78 14.92
N ALA A 352 12.97 -6.91 13.93
CA ALA A 352 14.39 -6.57 14.07
C ALA A 352 14.59 -5.08 14.39
N GLU A 353 13.86 -4.17 13.73
CA GLU A 353 13.95 -2.74 14.01
C GLU A 353 13.48 -2.43 15.43
N CYS A 354 12.36 -2.99 15.87
CA CYS A 354 11.85 -2.78 17.22
C CYS A 354 12.83 -3.32 18.29
N GLU A 355 13.42 -4.49 18.06
CA GLU A 355 14.45 -5.07 18.95
C GLU A 355 15.72 -4.19 18.96
N ALA A 356 16.16 -3.69 17.80
CA ALA A 356 17.32 -2.79 17.73
C ALA A 356 17.06 -1.45 18.43
N ARG A 357 15.83 -0.94 18.43
CA ARG A 357 15.48 0.35 19.06
C ARG A 357 15.32 0.25 20.57
N GLU A 358 14.55 -0.73 21.05
CA GLU A 358 14.10 -0.77 22.47
C GLU A 358 14.32 -2.16 23.12
N GLY A 359 14.63 -3.19 22.33
CA GLY A 359 14.78 -4.56 22.81
C GLY A 359 16.23 -5.04 22.87
N SER A 360 16.49 -6.28 22.42
CA SER A 360 17.79 -6.94 22.40
C SER A 360 18.50 -6.76 21.05
N ILE A 361 19.73 -6.27 21.11
CA ILE A 361 20.63 -6.13 19.96
C ILE A 361 20.89 -7.52 19.34
N GLU A 362 21.12 -8.53 20.15
CA GLU A 362 21.39 -9.89 19.70
C GLU A 362 20.21 -10.46 18.95
N ARG A 363 18.97 -10.23 19.41
CA ARG A 363 17.75 -10.67 18.71
C ARG A 363 17.54 -9.91 17.41
N ALA A 364 17.78 -8.61 17.39
CA ALA A 364 17.71 -7.80 16.17
C ALA A 364 18.63 -8.36 15.09
N ILE A 365 19.88 -8.61 15.44
CA ILE A 365 20.89 -9.15 14.52
C ILE A 365 20.57 -10.60 14.10
N ALA A 366 20.10 -11.43 15.02
CA ALA A 366 19.69 -12.80 14.68
C ALA A 366 18.54 -12.84 13.67
N LEU A 367 17.56 -11.94 13.79
CA LEU A 367 16.44 -11.83 12.84
C LEU A 367 16.92 -11.47 11.44
N ILE A 368 17.80 -10.47 11.30
CA ILE A 368 18.31 -10.08 9.97
C ILE A 368 19.31 -11.12 9.42
N ASN A 369 20.13 -11.76 10.23
CA ASN A 369 21.00 -12.85 9.77
C ASN A 369 20.17 -14.01 9.21
N LYS A 370 19.10 -14.40 9.89
CA LYS A 370 18.17 -15.42 9.39
C LYS A 370 17.56 -15.03 8.02
N LEU A 371 17.22 -13.78 7.80
CA LEU A 371 16.77 -13.30 6.49
C LEU A 371 17.90 -13.38 5.46
N ARG A 372 19.09 -12.85 5.79
CA ARG A 372 20.27 -12.83 4.93
C ARG A 372 20.72 -14.23 4.49
N ASP A 373 20.66 -15.22 5.38
CA ASP A 373 20.94 -16.62 5.07
C ASP A 373 20.08 -17.18 3.95
N ASN A 374 18.88 -16.65 3.77
CA ASN A 374 17.96 -17.02 2.71
C ASN A 374 18.07 -16.15 1.45
N ARG A 375 18.95 -15.13 1.46
CA ARG A 375 19.09 -14.15 0.38
C ARG A 375 20.48 -14.15 -0.27
N ILE A 376 21.52 -14.39 0.50
CA ILE A 376 22.93 -14.18 0.10
C ILE A 376 23.66 -15.52 0.04
N LYS A 377 24.30 -15.78 -1.10
CA LYS A 377 25.22 -16.91 -1.23
C LYS A 377 26.44 -16.66 -0.34
N ASN A 378 26.98 -17.73 0.26
CA ASN A 378 28.16 -17.62 1.11
C ASN A 378 28.02 -16.53 2.19
N ASN A 379 26.78 -16.33 2.72
CA ASN A 379 26.54 -15.33 3.74
C ASN A 379 27.44 -15.55 4.96
N THR A 380 27.96 -14.46 5.50
CA THR A 380 28.60 -14.44 6.80
C THR A 380 27.71 -13.63 7.73
N ASP A 381 27.46 -14.16 8.91
CA ASP A 381 26.67 -13.48 9.92
C ASP A 381 27.30 -12.14 10.28
N ILE A 382 26.47 -11.12 10.24
CA ILE A 382 26.86 -9.81 10.73
C ILE A 382 26.69 -9.74 12.24
N VAL A 383 27.51 -8.92 12.87
CA VAL A 383 27.43 -8.59 14.30
C VAL A 383 27.25 -7.10 14.46
N ALA A 384 26.76 -6.65 15.59
CA ALA A 384 26.65 -5.23 15.92
C ALA A 384 27.51 -4.89 17.14
N THR A 385 28.15 -3.74 17.08
CA THR A 385 28.99 -3.23 18.16
C THR A 385 28.18 -2.56 19.27
N ASP A 386 27.06 -1.96 18.89
CA ASP A 386 26.17 -1.26 19.78
C ASP A 386 24.76 -1.14 19.16
N ARG A 387 23.85 -0.46 19.86
CA ARG A 387 22.46 -0.29 19.43
C ARG A 387 22.30 0.52 18.15
N ASN A 388 23.09 1.57 17.97
CA ASN A 388 23.02 2.41 16.78
C ASN A 388 23.52 1.65 15.55
N ASP A 389 24.62 0.91 15.69
CA ASP A 389 25.15 0.04 14.64
C ASP A 389 24.15 -1.08 14.27
N ALA A 390 23.50 -1.69 15.26
CA ALA A 390 22.46 -2.68 15.02
C ALA A 390 21.29 -2.07 14.23
N LEU A 391 20.80 -0.91 14.66
CA LEU A 391 19.69 -0.22 14.00
C LEU A 391 20.03 0.18 12.56
N GLN A 392 21.23 0.71 12.32
CA GLN A 392 21.68 1.02 10.97
C GLN A 392 21.68 -0.22 10.07
N LYS A 393 22.25 -1.32 10.53
CA LYS A 393 22.29 -2.60 9.80
C LYS A 393 20.89 -3.14 9.48
N VAL A 394 19.96 -3.03 10.42
CA VAL A 394 18.55 -3.41 10.20
C VAL A 394 17.91 -2.51 9.15
N LEU A 395 18.09 -1.20 9.21
CA LEU A 395 17.51 -0.27 8.23
C LEU A 395 18.09 -0.46 6.83
N GLU A 396 19.39 -0.76 6.72
CA GLU A 396 20.01 -1.11 5.44
C GLU A 396 19.46 -2.43 4.88
N GLU A 397 19.27 -3.46 5.74
CA GLU A 397 18.68 -4.73 5.32
C GLU A 397 17.22 -4.54 4.90
N ARG A 398 16.46 -3.70 5.61
CA ARG A 398 15.10 -3.33 5.23
C ARG A 398 15.07 -2.65 3.85
N ARG A 399 16.00 -1.74 3.56
CA ARG A 399 16.10 -1.07 2.27
C ARG A 399 16.43 -2.05 1.14
N ARG A 400 17.32 -3.05 1.39
CA ARG A 400 17.62 -4.12 0.41
C ARG A 400 16.42 -5.01 0.14
N GLU A 401 15.79 -5.51 1.19
CA GLU A 401 14.69 -6.48 1.07
C GLU A 401 13.45 -5.87 0.41
N LEU A 402 13.14 -4.64 0.78
CA LEU A 402 11.93 -3.95 0.33
C LEU A 402 12.22 -2.90 -0.76
N ALA A 403 13.33 -3.07 -1.48
CA ALA A 403 13.72 -2.19 -2.58
C ALA A 403 12.57 -2.01 -3.58
N MET A 404 12.21 -0.78 -3.90
CA MET A 404 11.14 -0.43 -4.85
C MET A 404 9.76 -1.04 -4.51
N SER A 405 9.54 -1.53 -3.29
CA SER A 405 8.27 -2.13 -2.86
C SER A 405 7.25 -1.05 -2.51
N GLY A 406 6.61 -0.49 -3.51
CA GLY A 406 5.55 0.51 -3.35
C GLY A 406 6.02 1.74 -2.58
N MET A 407 5.27 2.15 -1.58
CA MET A 407 5.55 3.35 -0.78
C MET A 407 6.51 3.11 0.40
N VAL A 408 7.10 1.92 0.55
CA VAL A 408 7.85 1.58 1.78
C VAL A 408 9.01 2.56 2.00
N ARG A 409 9.90 2.75 1.00
CA ARG A 409 11.02 3.68 1.15
C ARG A 409 10.58 5.13 1.37
N TYR A 410 9.52 5.56 0.69
CA TYR A 410 8.93 6.88 0.88
C TYR A 410 8.42 7.10 2.32
N ILE A 411 7.73 6.12 2.90
CA ILE A 411 7.27 6.18 4.30
C ILE A 411 8.46 6.11 5.25
N ASP A 412 9.45 5.26 4.95
CA ASP A 412 10.66 5.15 5.76
C ASP A 412 11.45 6.47 5.79
N LEU A 413 11.59 7.19 4.67
CA LEU A 413 12.20 8.51 4.65
C LEU A 413 11.43 9.51 5.52
N LYS A 414 10.08 9.54 5.42
CA LYS A 414 9.26 10.45 6.24
C LYS A 414 9.41 10.19 7.74
N ARG A 415 9.41 8.91 8.17
CA ARG A 415 9.53 8.58 9.60
C ARG A 415 10.94 8.78 10.12
N LEU A 416 11.96 8.38 9.35
CA LEU A 416 13.37 8.49 9.74
C LEU A 416 13.87 9.94 9.73
N ASN A 417 13.29 10.80 8.90
CA ASN A 417 13.57 12.25 8.93
C ASN A 417 13.17 12.93 10.23
N GLN A 418 12.38 12.27 11.10
CA GLN A 418 12.11 12.76 12.46
C GLN A 418 13.31 12.56 13.40
N GLU A 419 14.28 11.75 13.01
CA GLU A 419 15.46 11.40 13.80
C GLU A 419 16.71 12.00 13.13
N SER A 420 17.38 12.94 13.81
CA SER A 420 18.51 13.68 13.22
C SER A 420 19.63 12.79 12.67
N GLN A 421 19.84 11.63 13.29
CA GLN A 421 20.86 10.65 12.88
C GLN A 421 20.55 9.93 11.58
N PHE A 422 19.28 9.89 11.15
CA PHE A 422 18.81 9.23 9.93
C PHE A 422 18.19 10.22 8.94
N ALA A 423 18.06 11.49 9.34
CA ALA A 423 17.51 12.52 8.48
C ALA A 423 18.38 12.68 7.23
N LYS A 424 17.76 12.67 6.06
CA LYS A 424 18.44 12.63 4.79
C LYS A 424 17.82 13.56 3.77
N THR A 425 18.64 14.40 3.13
CA THR A 425 18.27 15.10 1.90
C THR A 425 18.30 14.11 0.73
N VAL A 426 17.18 13.96 0.05
CA VAL A 426 17.13 13.20 -1.22
C VAL A 426 17.54 14.11 -2.35
N THR A 427 18.46 13.65 -3.20
CA THR A 427 19.00 14.45 -4.30
C THR A 427 18.88 13.69 -5.61
N HIS A 428 18.29 14.33 -6.63
CA HIS A 428 18.25 13.85 -8.01
C HIS A 428 19.08 14.77 -8.89
N VAL A 429 20.04 14.19 -9.61
CA VAL A 429 20.93 14.92 -10.54
C VAL A 429 20.47 14.63 -11.95
N THR A 430 20.27 15.68 -12.75
CA THR A 430 19.84 15.64 -14.15
C THR A 430 20.70 16.57 -14.99
N GLY A 431 20.58 16.54 -16.31
CA GLY A 431 21.24 17.50 -17.21
C GLY A 431 20.79 18.94 -16.99
N GLU A 432 19.61 19.17 -16.38
CA GLU A 432 19.11 20.51 -16.06
C GLU A 432 19.62 21.03 -14.70
N GLY A 433 20.20 20.15 -13.87
CA GLY A 433 20.74 20.53 -12.56
C GLY A 433 20.48 19.51 -11.46
N THR A 434 20.70 19.97 -10.23
CA THR A 434 20.50 19.19 -9.02
C THR A 434 19.24 19.64 -8.32
N PHE A 435 18.37 18.69 -8.02
CA PHE A 435 17.10 18.89 -7.31
C PHE A 435 17.19 18.18 -5.97
N SER A 436 16.78 18.85 -4.90
CA SER A 436 16.91 18.35 -3.52
C SER A 436 15.57 18.41 -2.79
N LEU A 437 15.31 17.38 -2.02
CA LEU A 437 14.16 17.26 -1.11
C LEU A 437 14.70 17.13 0.31
N GLU A 438 14.62 18.22 1.06
CA GLU A 438 15.13 18.30 2.42
C GLU A 438 14.31 17.44 3.40
N PRO A 439 14.93 16.96 4.50
CA PRO A 439 14.21 16.29 5.57
C PRO A 439 13.00 17.10 6.05
N ASN A 440 11.87 16.42 6.24
CA ASN A 440 10.62 17.04 6.69
C ASN A 440 10.04 18.12 5.75
N SER A 441 10.52 18.21 4.51
CA SER A 441 9.95 19.11 3.52
C SER A 441 8.46 18.85 3.32
N PRO A 442 7.62 19.89 3.20
CA PRO A 442 6.21 19.72 2.89
C PRO A 442 5.98 19.04 1.52
N LEU A 443 6.98 19.03 0.64
CA LEU A 443 6.93 18.34 -0.64
C LEU A 443 6.85 16.79 -0.53
N TYR A 444 7.13 16.23 0.64
CA TYR A 444 6.83 14.83 0.91
C TYR A 444 5.33 14.53 0.98
N VAL A 445 4.47 15.51 1.22
CA VAL A 445 3.03 15.30 1.31
C VAL A 445 2.41 15.47 -0.07
N LEU A 446 1.66 14.48 -0.56
CA LEU A 446 0.98 14.57 -1.85
C LEU A 446 -0.15 15.62 -1.81
N PRO A 447 -0.41 16.34 -2.90
CA PRO A 447 -1.52 17.29 -2.95
C PRO A 447 -2.86 16.54 -2.98
N ILE A 448 -3.87 17.07 -2.30
CA ILE A 448 -5.25 16.61 -2.47
C ILE A 448 -5.68 16.88 -3.92
N PRO A 449 -6.32 15.94 -4.63
CA PRO A 449 -6.66 16.14 -6.03
C PRO A 449 -7.49 17.40 -6.27
N ALA A 450 -7.17 18.16 -7.31
CA ALA A 450 -7.82 19.43 -7.61
C ALA A 450 -9.34 19.31 -7.76
N LYS A 451 -9.82 18.19 -8.31
CA LYS A 451 -11.24 17.87 -8.42
C LYS A 451 -11.91 17.76 -7.04
N VAL A 452 -11.27 17.08 -6.08
CA VAL A 452 -11.78 16.97 -4.70
C VAL A 452 -11.84 18.35 -4.04
N MET A 453 -10.77 19.14 -4.17
CA MET A 453 -10.70 20.51 -3.64
C MET A 453 -11.80 21.42 -4.20
N ARG A 454 -12.10 21.30 -5.50
CA ARG A 454 -13.12 22.10 -6.17
C ARG A 454 -14.51 21.88 -5.58
N PHE A 455 -14.84 20.63 -5.27
CA PHE A 455 -16.14 20.27 -4.67
C PHE A 455 -16.21 20.53 -3.16
N ASN A 456 -15.06 20.63 -2.49
CA ASN A 456 -14.97 20.76 -1.02
C ASN A 456 -14.20 22.01 -0.58
N LYS A 457 -14.12 23.05 -1.39
CA LYS A 457 -13.29 24.25 -1.15
C LYS A 457 -13.60 25.00 0.16
N ASN A 458 -14.81 24.85 0.69
CA ASN A 458 -15.23 25.52 1.93
C ASN A 458 -14.97 24.66 3.18
N SER A 459 -14.78 23.35 3.01
CA SER A 459 -14.64 22.37 4.10
C SER A 459 -13.26 21.73 4.17
N MET A 460 -12.46 21.83 3.11
CA MET A 460 -11.17 21.18 3.01
C MET A 460 -10.06 22.16 2.61
N LYS A 461 -8.92 22.08 3.31
CA LYS A 461 -7.70 22.83 2.96
C LYS A 461 -6.73 21.93 2.20
N GLN A 462 -6.06 22.51 1.20
CA GLN A 462 -4.97 21.86 0.47
C GLN A 462 -3.75 21.66 1.37
N ASN A 463 -2.96 20.63 1.05
CA ASN A 463 -1.64 20.46 1.65
C ASN A 463 -0.72 21.61 1.23
N GLU A 464 0.03 22.14 2.18
CA GLU A 464 1.14 23.04 1.87
C GLU A 464 2.25 22.24 1.19
N ARG A 465 2.74 22.78 0.08
CA ARG A 465 3.85 22.16 -0.68
C ARG A 465 4.81 23.24 -1.17
#